data_e09f8bd4eee153da8fc1c2482232d343
#
_entry.id   e09f8bd4eee153da8fc1c2482232d343
#
_cell.length_a   1.000
_cell.length_b   1.000
_cell.length_c   1.000
_cell.angle_alpha   90.00
_cell.angle_beta   90.00
_cell.angle_gamma   90.00
#
_symmetry.space_group_name_H-M   'P 1'
#
loop_
_entity.id
_entity.type
_entity.pdbx_description
1 polymer ?
#
loop_
_entity_poly.entity_id
_entity_poly.type
_entity_poly.pdbx_seq_one_letter_code
_entity_poly.pdbx_strand_id
1 'polypeptide(L)'
;MPDPCPSPVQSILLELYEKYQPDFSGSVATYIPELAKADPADFAIVLATTDGHIYEVGQSRREFTIQSVSKPFVFSLALQEHGRDAVLRKVGVEPSGEAFNAIVFDETGNRPFNPMVNAGAIAISALISGDSFESRLQRILTTFADFAGRPLEIDETVFQSERATGHRNRAIAYLELNSGMIQEPVDEHLDLYFRQCSILVTARDLAIMAATLANYGVNPLNGRQAVAAEHVQSILSVMASSGMYDYAGEWNYRIGLPAKSGVAGGIIAVLPGQFGIGLYSPLLDAKGNSVRGVRVCDELSSRFALHMFAHHPQPRTVIRRVYTGSNVVSKRRRRAAERDVLDQLGHRITVFELDGDLFFASMEQVL
;
A
#
# COMPACT_ATOMS: atom_id res chain seq x y z
N MET A 1 27.51 24.50 14.69
CA MET A 1 26.44 23.86 15.46
C MET A 1 26.69 22.38 15.37
N PRO A 2 26.57 21.57 16.44
CA PRO A 2 26.65 20.13 16.28
C PRO A 2 25.53 19.69 15.34
N ASP A 3 25.83 18.77 14.42
CA ASP A 3 24.82 18.16 13.56
C ASP A 3 23.65 17.67 14.41
N PRO A 4 22.40 17.96 14.03
CA PRO A 4 21.25 17.47 14.78
C PRO A 4 21.34 15.96 14.82
N CYS A 5 21.26 15.40 16.03
CA CYS A 5 21.22 13.95 16.23
C CYS A 5 20.17 13.35 15.28
N PRO A 6 20.50 12.36 14.44
CA PRO A 6 19.53 11.79 13.52
C PRO A 6 18.33 11.26 14.29
N SER A 7 17.12 11.36 13.69
CA SER A 7 15.92 10.83 14.34
C SER A 7 16.08 9.32 14.60
N PRO A 8 15.45 8.75 15.63
CA PRO A 8 15.51 7.31 15.88
C PRO A 8 15.08 6.49 14.67
N VAL A 9 14.08 6.95 13.93
CA VAL A 9 13.62 6.26 12.70
C VAL A 9 14.71 6.27 11.64
N GLN A 10 15.35 7.42 11.39
CA GLN A 10 16.44 7.53 10.42
C GLN A 10 17.62 6.62 10.79
N SER A 11 17.96 6.51 12.08
CA SER A 11 19.04 5.65 12.56
C SER A 11 18.73 4.17 12.34
N ILE A 12 17.47 3.75 12.56
CA ILE A 12 17.01 2.39 12.31
C ILE A 12 17.08 2.05 10.82
N LEU A 13 16.61 2.94 9.95
CA LEU A 13 16.69 2.71 8.50
C LEU A 13 18.12 2.59 8.01
N LEU A 14 19.04 3.39 8.56
CA LEU A 14 20.47 3.31 8.24
C LEU A 14 21.08 1.99 8.70
N GLU A 15 20.79 1.55 9.93
CA GLU A 15 21.20 0.24 10.46
C GLU A 15 20.76 -0.91 9.55
N LEU A 16 19.48 -0.91 9.13
CA LEU A 16 18.94 -1.93 8.23
C LEU A 16 19.57 -1.88 6.83
N TYR A 17 19.81 -0.68 6.32
CA TYR A 17 20.49 -0.49 5.05
C TYR A 17 21.90 -1.07 5.08
N GLU A 18 22.72 -0.70 6.06
CA GLU A 18 24.08 -1.20 6.23
C GLU A 18 24.12 -2.72 6.42
N LYS A 19 23.17 -3.27 7.16
CA LYS A 19 23.05 -4.71 7.40
C LYS A 19 22.75 -5.52 6.14
N TYR A 20 21.84 -5.03 5.29
CA TYR A 20 21.35 -5.80 4.14
C TYR A 20 21.96 -5.37 2.80
N GLN A 21 22.61 -4.22 2.71
CA GLN A 21 23.30 -3.77 1.50
C GLN A 21 24.33 -4.79 0.97
N PRO A 22 25.11 -5.52 1.80
CA PRO A 22 26.06 -6.53 1.32
C PRO A 22 25.42 -7.84 0.84
N ASP A 23 24.11 -8.02 0.94
CA ASP A 23 23.43 -9.23 0.51
C ASP A 23 23.15 -9.19 -1.00
N PHE A 24 23.96 -9.92 -1.76
CA PHE A 24 23.82 -10.07 -3.20
C PHE A 24 23.18 -11.41 -3.59
N SER A 25 22.46 -12.06 -2.69
CA SER A 25 21.67 -13.24 -3.02
C SER A 25 20.48 -12.87 -3.91
N GLY A 26 20.05 -13.77 -4.77
CA GLY A 26 19.01 -13.50 -5.77
C GLY A 26 19.56 -13.12 -7.15
N SER A 27 18.68 -12.73 -8.04
CA SER A 27 19.00 -12.34 -9.42
C SER A 27 18.07 -11.26 -9.93
N VAL A 28 18.54 -10.42 -10.86
CA VAL A 28 17.68 -9.45 -11.55
C VAL A 28 16.67 -10.18 -12.46
N ALA A 29 15.50 -9.57 -12.68
CA ALA A 29 14.51 -10.08 -13.62
C ALA A 29 15.06 -10.09 -15.05
N THR A 30 14.79 -11.16 -15.80
CA THR A 30 15.28 -11.32 -17.17
C THR A 30 14.18 -11.53 -18.21
N TYR A 31 12.93 -11.68 -17.80
CA TYR A 31 11.83 -11.96 -18.72
C TYR A 31 11.42 -10.75 -19.58
N ILE A 32 11.69 -9.53 -19.12
CA ILE A 32 11.70 -8.30 -19.92
C ILE A 32 13.17 -7.90 -20.08
N PRO A 33 13.73 -7.84 -21.30
CA PRO A 33 15.16 -7.57 -21.50
C PRO A 33 15.67 -6.30 -20.84
N GLU A 34 14.83 -5.26 -20.75
CA GLU A 34 15.19 -3.98 -20.13
C GLU A 34 15.40 -4.09 -18.62
N LEU A 35 14.66 -4.96 -17.92
CA LEU A 35 14.84 -5.16 -16.47
C LEU A 35 16.17 -5.84 -16.12
N ALA A 36 16.73 -6.61 -17.06
CA ALA A 36 18.03 -7.25 -16.87
C ALA A 36 19.22 -6.26 -16.78
N LYS A 37 18.98 -4.98 -17.13
CA LYS A 37 20.00 -3.92 -17.08
C LYS A 37 20.08 -3.25 -15.70
N ALA A 38 19.23 -3.62 -14.73
CA ALA A 38 19.24 -3.04 -13.40
C ALA A 38 20.56 -3.32 -12.69
N ASP A 39 21.09 -2.33 -11.95
CA ASP A 39 22.33 -2.49 -11.17
C ASP A 39 22.02 -3.28 -9.89
N PRO A 40 22.62 -4.48 -9.70
CA PRO A 40 22.43 -5.30 -8.50
C PRO A 40 22.82 -4.60 -7.19
N ALA A 41 23.62 -3.53 -7.26
CA ALA A 41 24.04 -2.75 -6.10
C ALA A 41 22.96 -1.75 -5.64
N ASP A 42 21.98 -1.43 -6.50
CA ASP A 42 20.90 -0.51 -6.14
C ASP A 42 20.12 -1.04 -4.94
N PHE A 43 19.98 -0.21 -3.92
CA PHE A 43 19.20 -0.51 -2.72
C PHE A 43 18.72 0.78 -2.06
N ALA A 44 17.45 0.83 -1.70
CA ALA A 44 16.85 1.95 -1.00
C ALA A 44 15.76 1.50 -0.03
N ILE A 45 15.68 2.17 1.11
CA ILE A 45 14.60 2.02 2.09
C ILE A 45 14.03 3.41 2.37
N VAL A 46 12.73 3.58 2.21
CA VAL A 46 12.02 4.83 2.50
C VAL A 46 10.80 4.53 3.35
N LEU A 47 10.60 5.34 4.39
CA LEU A 47 9.41 5.35 5.22
C LEU A 47 8.77 6.74 5.14
N ALA A 48 7.48 6.80 4.82
CA ALA A 48 6.69 8.02 4.82
C ALA A 48 5.53 7.89 5.82
N THR A 49 5.43 8.85 6.75
CA THR A 49 4.38 8.85 7.79
C THR A 49 3.11 9.54 7.30
N THR A 50 1.98 9.26 7.96
CA THR A 50 0.70 9.89 7.62
C THR A 50 0.63 11.38 7.94
N ASP A 51 1.57 11.91 8.71
CA ASP A 51 1.73 13.35 8.99
C ASP A 51 2.77 14.04 8.07
N GLY A 52 3.29 13.31 7.06
CA GLY A 52 4.12 13.88 5.98
C GLY A 52 5.64 13.86 6.21
N HIS A 53 6.13 13.23 7.29
CA HIS A 53 7.57 13.04 7.46
C HIS A 53 8.09 11.92 6.55
N ILE A 54 9.29 12.11 5.97
CA ILE A 54 9.92 11.12 5.10
C ILE A 54 11.33 10.85 5.60
N TYR A 55 11.62 9.58 5.82
CA TYR A 55 12.94 9.05 6.19
C TYR A 55 13.45 8.17 5.05
N GLU A 56 14.64 8.45 4.56
CA GLU A 56 15.16 7.79 3.35
C GLU A 56 16.66 7.45 3.49
N VAL A 57 17.02 6.26 3.01
CA VAL A 57 18.42 5.80 2.95
C VAL A 57 18.68 5.07 1.63
N GLY A 58 19.94 5.10 1.20
CA GLY A 58 20.38 4.50 -0.07
C GLY A 58 19.94 5.33 -1.31
N GLN A 59 19.79 4.65 -2.45
CA GLN A 59 19.45 5.28 -3.73
C GLN A 59 17.93 5.56 -3.84
N SER A 60 17.36 6.24 -2.86
CA SER A 60 15.92 6.49 -2.70
C SER A 60 15.27 7.22 -3.87
N ARG A 61 16.07 7.92 -4.69
CA ARG A 61 15.64 8.70 -5.87
C ARG A 61 16.04 8.06 -7.20
N ARG A 62 16.59 6.84 -7.17
CA ARG A 62 16.83 6.05 -8.38
C ARG A 62 15.49 5.67 -9.01
N GLU A 63 15.32 6.01 -10.28
CA GLU A 63 14.14 5.66 -11.05
C GLU A 63 14.21 4.22 -11.53
N PHE A 64 13.06 3.56 -11.48
CA PHE A 64 12.82 2.22 -12.00
C PHE A 64 11.33 2.08 -12.37
N THR A 65 10.97 1.11 -13.20
CA THR A 65 9.57 0.90 -13.57
C THR A 65 8.81 0.20 -12.45
N ILE A 66 7.60 0.69 -12.16
CA ILE A 66 6.78 0.26 -11.02
C ILE A 66 6.33 -1.21 -11.12
N GLN A 67 6.18 -1.73 -12.34
CA GLN A 67 5.73 -3.09 -12.61
C GLN A 67 4.44 -3.46 -11.83
N SER A 68 4.39 -4.65 -11.26
CA SER A 68 3.20 -5.14 -10.53
C SER A 68 2.85 -4.34 -9.26
N VAL A 69 3.69 -3.43 -8.78
CA VAL A 69 3.31 -2.50 -7.71
C VAL A 69 2.24 -1.52 -8.19
N SER A 70 2.04 -1.35 -9.50
CA SER A 70 0.99 -0.53 -10.10
C SER A 70 -0.45 -1.04 -9.82
N LYS A 71 -0.62 -2.35 -9.62
CA LYS A 71 -1.93 -3.02 -9.59
C LYS A 71 -2.90 -2.49 -8.52
N PRO A 72 -2.52 -2.27 -7.25
CA PRO A 72 -3.41 -1.70 -6.24
C PRO A 72 -3.98 -0.33 -6.63
N PHE A 73 -3.20 0.48 -7.31
CA PHE A 73 -3.58 1.86 -7.66
C PHE A 73 -4.56 1.90 -8.83
N VAL A 74 -4.39 1.05 -9.85
CA VAL A 74 -5.38 0.94 -10.94
C VAL A 74 -6.65 0.23 -10.44
N PHE A 75 -6.53 -0.73 -9.52
CA PHE A 75 -7.68 -1.32 -8.83
C PHE A 75 -8.45 -0.26 -8.03
N SER A 76 -7.76 0.66 -7.36
CA SER A 76 -8.41 1.77 -6.65
C SER A 76 -9.22 2.68 -7.59
N LEU A 77 -8.69 2.98 -8.78
CA LEU A 77 -9.38 3.75 -9.80
C LEU A 77 -10.65 3.04 -10.28
N ALA A 78 -10.56 1.74 -10.58
CA ALA A 78 -11.73 0.95 -10.98
C ALA A 78 -12.82 0.91 -9.89
N LEU A 79 -12.43 0.80 -8.61
CA LEU A 79 -13.37 0.87 -7.49
C LEU A 79 -14.07 2.23 -7.40
N GLN A 80 -13.35 3.32 -7.63
CA GLN A 80 -13.93 4.68 -7.64
C GLN A 80 -14.91 4.90 -8.80
N GLU A 81 -14.60 4.35 -9.97
CA GLU A 81 -15.41 4.55 -11.17
C GLU A 81 -16.68 3.68 -11.18
N HIS A 82 -16.61 2.47 -10.69
CA HIS A 82 -17.65 1.45 -10.87
C HIS A 82 -18.26 0.93 -9.57
N GLY A 83 -17.61 1.20 -8.43
CA GLY A 83 -17.98 0.62 -7.15
C GLY A 83 -17.61 -0.86 -7.01
N ARG A 84 -17.65 -1.35 -5.77
CA ARG A 84 -17.22 -2.70 -5.40
C ARG A 84 -17.95 -3.79 -6.18
N ASP A 85 -19.28 -3.75 -6.23
CA ASP A 85 -20.07 -4.84 -6.78
C ASP A 85 -19.88 -5.01 -8.29
N ALA A 86 -19.69 -3.90 -9.03
CA ALA A 86 -19.42 -3.96 -10.46
C ALA A 86 -18.05 -4.54 -10.75
N VAL A 87 -17.03 -4.15 -9.99
CA VAL A 87 -15.67 -4.69 -10.12
C VAL A 87 -15.64 -6.17 -9.76
N LEU A 88 -16.32 -6.59 -8.67
CA LEU A 88 -16.37 -7.98 -8.24
C LEU A 88 -17.06 -8.92 -9.26
N ARG A 89 -17.94 -8.42 -10.11
CA ARG A 89 -18.48 -9.22 -11.22
C ARG A 89 -17.44 -9.60 -12.26
N LYS A 90 -16.36 -8.81 -12.38
CA LYS A 90 -15.30 -9.01 -13.40
C LYS A 90 -14.04 -9.65 -12.82
N VAL A 91 -13.69 -9.35 -11.58
CA VAL A 91 -12.48 -9.84 -10.92
C VAL A 91 -12.81 -10.23 -9.47
N GLY A 92 -12.41 -11.43 -9.05
CA GLY A 92 -12.56 -11.88 -7.67
C GLY A 92 -11.60 -11.17 -6.70
N VAL A 93 -11.55 -11.69 -5.47
CA VAL A 93 -10.64 -11.20 -4.40
C VAL A 93 -9.91 -12.33 -3.68
N GLU A 94 -10.11 -13.57 -4.14
CA GLU A 94 -9.54 -14.76 -3.50
C GLU A 94 -8.06 -14.96 -3.89
N PRO A 95 -7.21 -15.42 -2.98
CA PRO A 95 -5.86 -15.86 -3.33
C PRO A 95 -5.95 -17.10 -4.24
N SER A 96 -5.18 -17.13 -5.31
CA SER A 96 -5.20 -18.25 -6.27
C SER A 96 -4.37 -19.46 -5.81
N GLY A 97 -3.36 -19.25 -4.95
CA GLY A 97 -2.34 -20.26 -4.65
C GLY A 97 -1.38 -20.56 -5.80
N GLU A 98 -1.58 -19.91 -6.95
CA GLU A 98 -0.82 -20.11 -8.18
C GLU A 98 0.17 -18.97 -8.43
N ALA A 99 1.11 -19.17 -9.34
CA ALA A 99 2.02 -18.12 -9.78
C ALA A 99 1.25 -16.90 -10.33
N PHE A 100 1.76 -15.69 -10.10
CA PHE A 100 1.10 -14.42 -10.46
C PHE A 100 0.74 -14.27 -11.95
N ASN A 101 1.38 -15.04 -12.81
CA ASN A 101 1.17 -15.08 -14.26
C ASN A 101 0.53 -16.42 -14.71
N ALA A 102 -0.08 -17.18 -13.82
CA ALA A 102 -0.81 -18.39 -14.15
C ALA A 102 -2.00 -18.07 -15.04
N ILE A 103 -2.32 -19.01 -15.93
CA ILE A 103 -3.47 -18.93 -16.86
C ILE A 103 -4.59 -19.77 -16.25
N VAL A 104 -5.17 -19.27 -15.16
CA VAL A 104 -6.24 -19.94 -14.41
C VAL A 104 -7.30 -18.92 -14.01
N PHE A 105 -8.55 -19.33 -14.06
CA PHE A 105 -9.71 -18.55 -13.63
C PHE A 105 -10.46 -19.29 -12.52
N ASP A 106 -11.24 -18.54 -11.74
CA ASP A 106 -12.19 -19.07 -10.78
C ASP A 106 -13.23 -19.95 -11.50
N GLU A 107 -13.33 -21.23 -11.10
CA GLU A 107 -14.24 -22.21 -11.71
C GLU A 107 -15.72 -21.80 -11.61
N THR A 108 -16.07 -21.07 -10.55
CA THR A 108 -17.47 -20.67 -10.28
C THR A 108 -17.88 -19.45 -11.10
N GLY A 109 -17.01 -18.46 -11.20
CA GLY A 109 -17.29 -17.18 -11.85
C GLY A 109 -16.67 -17.04 -13.26
N ASN A 110 -15.83 -17.98 -13.66
CA ASN A 110 -15.03 -17.93 -14.89
C ASN A 110 -14.30 -16.58 -15.06
N ARG A 111 -13.81 -16.02 -13.96
CA ARG A 111 -13.17 -14.71 -13.85
C ARG A 111 -11.80 -14.84 -13.19
N PRO A 112 -10.91 -13.85 -13.34
CA PRO A 112 -9.64 -13.80 -12.60
C PRO A 112 -9.85 -13.84 -11.07
N PHE A 113 -8.97 -14.54 -10.35
CA PHE A 113 -9.07 -14.73 -8.89
C PHE A 113 -9.01 -13.42 -8.11
N ASN A 114 -8.09 -12.50 -8.46
CA ASN A 114 -7.95 -11.23 -7.76
C ASN A 114 -7.17 -10.20 -8.63
N PRO A 115 -7.23 -8.90 -8.32
CA PRO A 115 -6.58 -7.85 -9.10
C PRO A 115 -5.04 -7.81 -8.96
N MET A 116 -4.43 -8.62 -8.10
CA MET A 116 -2.98 -8.64 -7.88
C MET A 116 -2.24 -9.64 -8.79
N VAL A 117 -2.96 -10.58 -9.42
CA VAL A 117 -2.43 -11.45 -10.51
C VAL A 117 -2.58 -10.77 -11.87
N ASN A 118 -1.82 -11.24 -12.89
CA ASN A 118 -1.83 -10.57 -14.21
C ASN A 118 -3.20 -10.58 -14.86
N ALA A 119 -3.91 -11.71 -14.82
CA ALA A 119 -5.27 -11.80 -15.36
C ALA A 119 -6.18 -10.72 -14.74
N GLY A 120 -6.26 -10.67 -13.39
CA GLY A 120 -7.08 -9.66 -12.74
C GLY A 120 -6.67 -8.23 -13.06
N ALA A 121 -5.37 -7.95 -13.17
CA ALA A 121 -4.89 -6.61 -13.50
C ALA A 121 -5.23 -6.19 -14.93
N ILE A 122 -5.20 -7.11 -15.90
CA ILE A 122 -5.61 -6.86 -17.31
C ILE A 122 -7.12 -6.58 -17.34
N ALA A 123 -7.93 -7.41 -16.68
CA ALA A 123 -9.38 -7.19 -16.58
C ALA A 123 -9.72 -5.85 -15.90
N ILE A 124 -8.99 -5.46 -14.84
CA ILE A 124 -9.15 -4.14 -14.20
C ILE A 124 -8.76 -3.00 -15.14
N SER A 125 -7.66 -3.12 -15.89
CA SER A 125 -7.27 -2.10 -16.89
C SER A 125 -8.33 -1.92 -17.96
N ALA A 126 -9.02 -3.00 -18.34
CA ALA A 126 -10.14 -2.95 -19.30
C ALA A 126 -11.38 -2.21 -18.77
N LEU A 127 -11.54 -2.13 -17.43
CA LEU A 127 -12.67 -1.41 -16.80
C LEU A 127 -12.46 0.11 -16.75
N ILE A 128 -11.24 0.62 -16.91
CA ILE A 128 -10.99 2.06 -16.77
C ILE A 128 -11.78 2.84 -17.82
N SER A 129 -12.58 3.79 -17.34
CA SER A 129 -13.48 4.60 -18.15
C SER A 129 -12.74 5.61 -19.02
N GLY A 130 -13.30 5.93 -20.20
CA GLY A 130 -12.80 6.95 -21.10
C GLY A 130 -13.25 6.69 -22.53
N ASP A 131 -13.42 7.78 -23.32
CA ASP A 131 -13.90 7.73 -24.71
C ASP A 131 -12.79 7.42 -25.71
N SER A 132 -11.53 7.43 -25.28
CA SER A 132 -10.37 7.09 -26.10
C SER A 132 -9.29 6.42 -25.24
N PHE A 133 -8.32 5.78 -25.91
CA PHE A 133 -7.13 5.25 -25.25
C PHE A 133 -6.39 6.31 -24.42
N GLU A 134 -6.20 7.50 -25.01
CA GLU A 134 -5.49 8.61 -24.37
C GLU A 134 -6.22 9.09 -23.10
N SER A 135 -7.55 9.17 -23.13
CA SER A 135 -8.34 9.59 -21.97
C SER A 135 -8.26 8.56 -20.83
N ARG A 136 -8.28 7.27 -21.15
CA ARG A 136 -8.10 6.16 -20.19
C ARG A 136 -6.69 6.19 -19.57
N LEU A 137 -5.66 6.34 -20.42
CA LEU A 137 -4.29 6.44 -19.97
C LEU A 137 -4.08 7.67 -19.07
N GLN A 138 -4.63 8.82 -19.44
CA GLN A 138 -4.55 10.04 -18.64
C GLN A 138 -5.19 9.88 -17.25
N ARG A 139 -6.30 9.14 -17.14
CA ARG A 139 -6.93 8.83 -15.85
C ARG A 139 -6.01 7.99 -14.97
N ILE A 140 -5.36 6.98 -15.54
CA ILE A 140 -4.35 6.18 -14.83
C ILE A 140 -3.22 7.09 -14.34
N LEU A 141 -2.61 7.88 -15.22
CA LEU A 141 -1.49 8.77 -14.85
C LEU A 141 -1.88 9.80 -13.79
N THR A 142 -3.10 10.35 -13.87
CA THR A 142 -3.63 11.28 -12.86
C THR A 142 -3.77 10.59 -11.51
N THR A 143 -4.32 9.38 -11.47
CA THR A 143 -4.42 8.58 -10.23
C THR A 143 -3.04 8.36 -9.61
N PHE A 144 -2.05 7.96 -10.41
CA PHE A 144 -0.70 7.77 -9.91
C PHE A 144 -0.06 9.07 -9.40
N ALA A 145 -0.30 10.19 -10.09
CA ALA A 145 0.17 11.50 -9.65
C ALA A 145 -0.47 11.93 -8.32
N ASP A 146 -1.74 11.61 -8.11
CA ASP A 146 -2.44 11.90 -6.85
C ASP A 146 -1.88 11.07 -5.68
N PHE A 147 -1.55 9.80 -5.93
CA PHE A 147 -0.91 8.94 -4.93
C PHE A 147 0.54 9.33 -4.64
N ALA A 148 1.35 9.64 -5.66
CA ALA A 148 2.76 9.98 -5.52
C ALA A 148 3.00 11.44 -5.07
N GLY A 149 2.02 12.33 -5.26
CA GLY A 149 2.14 13.75 -4.99
C GLY A 149 2.88 14.54 -6.09
N ARG A 150 3.24 13.89 -7.19
CA ARG A 150 3.88 14.48 -8.38
C ARG A 150 3.46 13.76 -9.66
N PRO A 151 3.55 14.40 -10.83
CA PRO A 151 3.42 13.70 -12.11
C PRO A 151 4.49 12.60 -12.26
N LEU A 152 4.10 11.49 -12.88
CA LEU A 152 4.97 10.37 -13.21
C LEU A 152 4.99 10.16 -14.72
N GLU A 153 6.11 9.68 -15.23
CA GLU A 153 6.34 9.44 -16.65
C GLU A 153 6.36 7.94 -16.95
N ILE A 154 6.18 7.58 -18.22
CA ILE A 154 6.25 6.20 -18.71
C ILE A 154 7.63 6.00 -19.35
N ASP A 155 8.31 4.92 -18.99
CA ASP A 155 9.48 4.44 -19.73
C ASP A 155 9.00 3.76 -21.02
N GLU A 156 9.06 4.50 -22.13
CA GLU A 156 8.61 4.01 -23.40
C GLU A 156 9.47 2.83 -23.91
N THR A 157 10.74 2.76 -23.51
CA THR A 157 11.64 1.65 -23.88
C THR A 157 11.20 0.34 -23.21
N VAL A 158 10.91 0.40 -21.90
CA VAL A 158 10.39 -0.75 -21.16
C VAL A 158 9.01 -1.14 -21.67
N PHE A 159 8.12 -0.17 -21.92
CA PHE A 159 6.80 -0.43 -22.51
C PHE A 159 6.91 -1.19 -23.84
N GLN A 160 7.74 -0.74 -24.80
CA GLN A 160 7.91 -1.41 -26.08
C GLN A 160 8.51 -2.81 -25.92
N SER A 161 9.45 -2.96 -25.00
CA SER A 161 10.07 -4.25 -24.68
C SER A 161 9.04 -5.24 -24.12
N GLU A 162 8.22 -4.83 -23.13
CA GLU A 162 7.16 -5.65 -22.57
C GLU A 162 6.06 -5.96 -23.59
N ARG A 163 5.68 -4.97 -24.39
CA ARG A 163 4.73 -5.15 -25.51
C ARG A 163 5.22 -6.18 -26.52
N ALA A 164 6.51 -6.19 -26.85
CA ALA A 164 7.08 -7.16 -27.79
C ALA A 164 7.15 -8.58 -27.21
N THR A 165 7.44 -8.74 -25.93
CA THR A 165 7.70 -10.03 -25.27
C THR A 165 6.50 -10.58 -24.47
N GLY A 166 5.43 -9.80 -24.28
CA GLY A 166 4.28 -10.11 -23.42
C GLY A 166 3.33 -11.17 -23.95
N HIS A 167 3.83 -12.26 -24.57
CA HIS A 167 2.99 -13.31 -25.19
C HIS A 167 2.05 -13.99 -24.20
N ARG A 168 2.50 -14.21 -22.95
CA ARG A 168 1.68 -14.83 -21.90
C ARG A 168 0.52 -13.91 -21.51
N ASN A 169 0.75 -12.62 -21.38
CA ASN A 169 -0.30 -11.64 -21.09
C ASN A 169 -1.32 -11.52 -22.22
N ARG A 170 -0.88 -11.66 -23.48
CA ARG A 170 -1.80 -11.76 -24.64
C ARG A 170 -2.68 -13.00 -24.54
N ALA A 171 -2.10 -14.18 -24.25
CA ALA A 171 -2.87 -15.40 -24.10
C ALA A 171 -3.93 -15.26 -22.98
N ILE A 172 -3.59 -14.65 -21.84
CA ILE A 172 -4.50 -14.34 -20.75
C ILE A 172 -5.64 -13.43 -21.26
N ALA A 173 -5.33 -12.31 -21.90
CA ALA A 173 -6.32 -11.35 -22.38
C ALA A 173 -7.31 -11.96 -23.38
N TYR A 174 -6.85 -12.81 -24.31
CA TYR A 174 -7.75 -13.51 -25.22
C TYR A 174 -8.63 -14.57 -24.53
N LEU A 175 -8.15 -15.19 -23.45
CA LEU A 175 -9.00 -16.04 -22.60
C LEU A 175 -10.05 -15.23 -21.85
N GLU A 176 -9.70 -14.04 -21.38
CA GLU A 176 -10.64 -13.10 -20.74
C GLU A 176 -11.70 -12.60 -21.73
N LEU A 177 -11.33 -12.34 -22.98
CA LEU A 177 -12.28 -12.04 -24.05
C LEU A 177 -13.24 -13.21 -24.26
N ASN A 178 -12.72 -14.44 -24.37
CA ASN A 178 -13.53 -15.63 -24.55
C ASN A 178 -14.50 -15.89 -23.40
N SER A 179 -14.11 -15.54 -22.15
CA SER A 179 -14.96 -15.67 -20.96
C SER A 179 -15.91 -14.48 -20.76
N GLY A 180 -15.84 -13.44 -21.59
CA GLY A 180 -16.66 -12.24 -21.48
C GLY A 180 -16.26 -11.30 -20.34
N MET A 181 -15.07 -11.47 -19.77
CA MET A 181 -14.53 -10.59 -18.72
C MET A 181 -14.10 -9.25 -19.28
N ILE A 182 -13.47 -9.26 -20.46
CA ILE A 182 -13.14 -8.05 -21.23
C ILE A 182 -13.85 -8.07 -22.58
N GLN A 183 -13.81 -6.97 -23.30
CA GLN A 183 -14.37 -6.78 -24.64
C GLN A 183 -13.26 -6.37 -25.63
N GLU A 184 -13.58 -6.36 -26.92
CA GLU A 184 -12.70 -5.74 -27.91
C GLU A 184 -12.64 -4.20 -27.69
N PRO A 185 -11.52 -3.54 -28.02
CA PRO A 185 -10.29 -4.11 -28.60
C PRO A 185 -9.30 -4.59 -27.52
N VAL A 186 -8.90 -5.87 -27.57
CA VAL A 186 -8.02 -6.53 -26.58
C VAL A 186 -6.64 -5.85 -26.50
N ASP A 187 -6.07 -5.50 -27.63
CA ASP A 187 -4.72 -4.90 -27.69
C ASP A 187 -4.65 -3.55 -26.99
N GLU A 188 -5.72 -2.74 -26.98
CA GLU A 188 -5.75 -1.48 -26.24
C GLU A 188 -5.75 -1.72 -24.72
N HIS A 189 -6.45 -2.73 -24.22
CA HIS A 189 -6.46 -3.09 -22.81
C HIS A 189 -5.08 -3.56 -22.34
N LEU A 190 -4.41 -4.35 -23.20
CA LEU A 190 -3.04 -4.79 -22.96
C LEU A 190 -2.04 -3.63 -22.99
N ASP A 191 -2.17 -2.71 -23.95
CA ASP A 191 -1.30 -1.53 -24.02
C ASP A 191 -1.47 -0.62 -22.79
N LEU A 192 -2.71 -0.46 -22.26
CA LEU A 192 -2.93 0.24 -20.98
C LEU A 192 -2.25 -0.50 -19.82
N TYR A 193 -2.39 -1.83 -19.75
CA TYR A 193 -1.74 -2.64 -18.72
C TYR A 193 -0.21 -2.56 -18.80
N PHE A 194 0.38 -2.66 -19.98
CA PHE A 194 1.84 -2.53 -20.14
C PHE A 194 2.34 -1.13 -19.82
N ARG A 195 1.61 -0.07 -20.20
CA ARG A 195 1.97 1.31 -19.86
C ARG A 195 1.90 1.57 -18.36
N GLN A 196 0.89 1.06 -17.66
CA GLN A 196 0.85 1.20 -16.19
C GLN A 196 2.03 0.49 -15.51
N CYS A 197 2.47 -0.68 -16.02
CA CYS A 197 3.63 -1.39 -15.51
C CYS A 197 4.95 -0.63 -15.77
N SER A 198 5.00 0.15 -16.85
CA SER A 198 6.17 0.91 -17.29
C SER A 198 6.27 2.33 -16.72
N ILE A 199 5.40 2.72 -15.77
CA ILE A 199 5.49 4.02 -15.08
C ILE A 199 6.77 4.06 -14.25
N LEU A 200 7.55 5.14 -14.41
CA LEU A 200 8.78 5.40 -13.65
C LEU A 200 8.44 5.92 -12.25
N VAL A 201 9.00 5.26 -11.26
CA VAL A 201 8.90 5.62 -9.84
C VAL A 201 10.25 5.52 -9.15
N THR A 202 10.34 6.13 -7.98
CA THR A 202 11.44 5.96 -7.03
C THR A 202 10.95 5.22 -5.77
N ALA A 203 11.87 4.74 -4.94
CA ALA A 203 11.50 4.19 -3.63
C ALA A 203 10.78 5.23 -2.76
N ARG A 204 11.12 6.52 -2.92
CA ARG A 204 10.46 7.65 -2.27
C ARG A 204 9.00 7.78 -2.72
N ASP A 205 8.73 7.71 -4.02
CA ASP A 205 7.36 7.74 -4.55
C ASP A 205 6.56 6.56 -3.99
N LEU A 206 7.13 5.35 -4.00
CA LEU A 206 6.48 4.17 -3.45
C LEU A 206 6.10 4.33 -1.97
N ALA A 207 6.98 4.92 -1.16
CA ALA A 207 6.68 5.18 0.25
C ALA A 207 5.53 6.18 0.43
N ILE A 208 5.50 7.26 -0.38
CA ILE A 208 4.41 8.26 -0.36
C ILE A 208 3.10 7.63 -0.82
N MET A 209 3.11 6.83 -1.88
CA MET A 209 1.93 6.11 -2.38
C MET A 209 1.40 5.12 -1.33
N ALA A 210 2.28 4.41 -0.64
CA ALA A 210 1.92 3.53 0.47
C ALA A 210 1.37 4.32 1.68
N ALA A 211 1.99 5.47 2.01
CA ALA A 211 1.51 6.36 3.08
C ALA A 211 0.14 6.98 2.75
N THR A 212 -0.15 7.24 1.47
CA THR A 212 -1.47 7.68 1.01
C THR A 212 -2.53 6.61 1.32
N LEU A 213 -2.23 5.32 1.10
CA LEU A 213 -3.11 4.23 1.52
C LEU A 213 -3.20 4.13 3.06
N ALA A 214 -2.07 4.29 3.77
CA ALA A 214 -2.06 4.31 5.23
C ALA A 214 -2.91 5.44 5.81
N ASN A 215 -2.99 6.58 5.11
CA ASN A 215 -3.74 7.79 5.48
C ASN A 215 -5.15 7.81 4.85
N TYR A 216 -5.79 6.66 4.75
CA TYR A 216 -7.17 6.53 4.23
C TYR A 216 -7.39 7.17 2.85
N GLY A 217 -6.39 7.11 2.00
CA GLY A 217 -6.42 7.60 0.62
C GLY A 217 -6.09 9.08 0.44
N VAL A 218 -5.72 9.80 1.51
CA VAL A 218 -5.27 11.19 1.47
C VAL A 218 -3.75 11.24 1.39
N ASN A 219 -3.21 11.89 0.37
CA ASN A 219 -1.77 12.07 0.24
C ASN A 219 -1.23 12.96 1.36
N PRO A 220 -0.28 12.47 2.20
CA PRO A 220 0.17 13.19 3.38
C PRO A 220 1.00 14.45 3.09
N LEU A 221 1.50 14.61 1.85
CA LEU A 221 2.34 15.76 1.48
C LEU A 221 1.53 16.96 1.00
N ASN A 222 0.39 16.73 0.32
CA ASN A 222 -0.38 17.81 -0.31
C ASN A 222 -1.86 17.82 0.07
N GLY A 223 -2.31 16.87 0.87
CA GLY A 223 -3.70 16.77 1.34
C GLY A 223 -4.71 16.31 0.27
N ARG A 224 -4.25 15.90 -0.93
CA ARG A 224 -5.13 15.48 -2.01
C ARG A 224 -5.72 14.09 -1.74
N GLN A 225 -7.01 13.94 -1.97
CA GLN A 225 -7.69 12.65 -1.91
C GLN A 225 -7.40 11.88 -3.20
N ALA A 226 -6.55 10.85 -3.14
CA ALA A 226 -6.21 9.99 -4.28
C ALA A 226 -7.24 8.87 -4.48
N VAL A 227 -7.82 8.36 -3.40
CA VAL A 227 -8.89 7.35 -3.40
C VAL A 227 -9.84 7.58 -2.22
N ALA A 228 -11.13 7.35 -2.40
CA ALA A 228 -12.10 7.48 -1.32
C ALA A 228 -11.80 6.48 -0.18
N ALA A 229 -11.92 6.92 1.08
CA ALA A 229 -11.57 6.13 2.26
C ALA A 229 -12.29 4.77 2.33
N GLU A 230 -13.53 4.70 1.85
CA GLU A 230 -14.33 3.47 1.81
C GLU A 230 -13.73 2.35 0.94
N HIS A 231 -12.89 2.70 -0.05
CA HIS A 231 -12.22 1.73 -0.92
C HIS A 231 -10.89 1.23 -0.35
N VAL A 232 -10.25 2.00 0.55
CA VAL A 232 -8.92 1.68 1.10
C VAL A 232 -8.91 0.32 1.79
N GLN A 233 -9.95 -0.01 2.58
CA GLN A 233 -10.06 -1.30 3.23
C GLN A 233 -10.05 -2.46 2.22
N SER A 234 -10.78 -2.33 1.11
CA SER A 234 -10.82 -3.35 0.06
C SER A 234 -9.46 -3.53 -0.62
N ILE A 235 -8.75 -2.44 -0.88
CA ILE A 235 -7.42 -2.45 -1.49
C ILE A 235 -6.42 -3.15 -0.56
N LEU A 236 -6.36 -2.74 0.70
CA LEU A 236 -5.43 -3.31 1.68
C LEU A 236 -5.72 -4.78 1.98
N SER A 237 -7.01 -5.19 2.02
CA SER A 237 -7.39 -6.60 2.21
C SER A 237 -6.86 -7.49 1.09
N VAL A 238 -6.99 -7.07 -0.17
CA VAL A 238 -6.48 -7.83 -1.32
C VAL A 238 -4.95 -7.78 -1.39
N MET A 239 -4.32 -6.66 -1.01
CA MET A 239 -2.87 -6.59 -0.87
C MET A 239 -2.36 -7.56 0.20
N ALA A 240 -3.03 -7.67 1.35
CA ALA A 240 -2.66 -8.59 2.41
C ALA A 240 -2.73 -10.06 1.95
N SER A 241 -3.81 -10.47 1.28
CA SER A 241 -4.02 -11.85 0.87
C SER A 241 -3.24 -12.28 -0.37
N SER A 242 -2.92 -11.34 -1.29
CA SER A 242 -2.47 -11.70 -2.65
C SER A 242 -1.34 -10.81 -3.20
N GLY A 243 -0.85 -9.82 -2.43
CA GLY A 243 0.08 -8.82 -2.96
C GLY A 243 1.51 -9.30 -3.18
N MET A 244 1.92 -10.39 -2.52
CA MET A 244 3.29 -10.91 -2.53
C MET A 244 3.43 -12.20 -3.36
N TYR A 245 2.65 -12.34 -4.43
CA TYR A 245 2.64 -13.51 -5.30
C TYR A 245 2.32 -14.80 -4.51
N ASP A 246 2.93 -15.92 -4.87
CA ASP A 246 2.85 -17.20 -4.15
C ASP A 246 3.62 -17.21 -2.81
N TYR A 247 4.17 -16.09 -2.39
CA TYR A 247 4.73 -15.83 -1.07
C TYR A 247 3.74 -15.14 -0.11
N ALA A 248 2.54 -14.78 -0.55
CA ALA A 248 1.59 -13.98 0.23
C ALA A 248 1.19 -14.64 1.57
N GLY A 249 1.02 -15.97 1.59
CA GLY A 249 0.73 -16.71 2.82
C GLY A 249 1.86 -16.65 3.85
N GLU A 250 3.11 -16.89 3.42
CA GLU A 250 4.28 -16.81 4.30
C GLU A 250 4.56 -15.36 4.72
N TRP A 251 4.37 -14.39 3.83
CA TRP A 251 4.45 -12.96 4.15
C TRP A 251 3.45 -12.59 5.25
N ASN A 252 2.19 -12.99 5.14
CA ASN A 252 1.20 -12.74 6.18
C ASN A 252 1.55 -13.41 7.50
N TYR A 253 2.09 -14.62 7.47
CA TYR A 253 2.48 -15.34 8.68
C TYR A 253 3.66 -14.69 9.42
N ARG A 254 4.65 -14.17 8.68
CA ARG A 254 5.89 -13.64 9.27
C ARG A 254 5.85 -12.14 9.49
N ILE A 255 5.33 -11.38 8.51
CA ILE A 255 5.43 -9.92 8.44
C ILE A 255 4.09 -9.26 8.75
N GLY A 256 2.99 -9.77 8.16
CA GLY A 256 1.63 -9.37 8.47
C GLY A 256 1.27 -7.93 8.12
N LEU A 257 1.94 -7.31 7.16
CA LEU A 257 1.60 -5.99 6.61
C LEU A 257 0.97 -6.15 5.22
N PRO A 258 -0.13 -5.46 4.89
CA PRO A 258 -0.57 -5.35 3.50
C PRO A 258 0.57 -4.84 2.62
N ALA A 259 0.89 -5.58 1.55
CA ALA A 259 2.06 -5.26 0.72
C ALA A 259 1.82 -5.58 -0.74
N LYS A 260 2.64 -5.00 -1.63
CA LYS A 260 2.69 -5.38 -3.05
C LYS A 260 4.12 -5.37 -3.55
N SER A 261 4.49 -6.46 -4.20
CA SER A 261 5.79 -6.66 -4.84
C SER A 261 5.73 -6.46 -6.35
N GLY A 262 6.83 -6.02 -6.93
CA GLY A 262 7.05 -5.87 -8.37
C GLY A 262 8.39 -6.46 -8.80
N VAL A 263 8.40 -7.09 -9.96
CA VAL A 263 9.57 -7.81 -10.50
C VAL A 263 10.76 -6.92 -10.90
N ALA A 264 10.59 -5.59 -10.88
CA ALA A 264 11.73 -4.66 -10.95
C ALA A 264 12.49 -4.56 -9.61
N GLY A 265 11.97 -5.13 -8.51
CA GLY A 265 12.56 -5.09 -7.18
C GLY A 265 11.91 -4.08 -6.24
N GLY A 266 10.82 -3.44 -6.66
CA GLY A 266 10.01 -2.55 -5.82
C GLY A 266 9.10 -3.32 -4.86
N ILE A 267 8.98 -2.86 -3.61
CA ILE A 267 7.97 -3.33 -2.65
C ILE A 267 7.34 -2.12 -1.98
N ILE A 268 6.02 -2.11 -1.84
CA ILE A 268 5.30 -1.27 -0.88
C ILE A 268 4.75 -2.12 0.26
N ALA A 269 4.82 -1.59 1.48
CA ALA A 269 4.12 -2.16 2.63
C ALA A 269 3.40 -1.03 3.39
N VAL A 270 2.25 -1.33 3.96
CA VAL A 270 1.37 -0.34 4.57
C VAL A 270 1.08 -0.71 6.02
N LEU A 271 1.35 0.21 6.94
CA LEU A 271 0.82 0.15 8.30
C LEU A 271 -0.32 1.17 8.41
N PRO A 272 -1.60 0.71 8.38
CA PRO A 272 -2.75 1.62 8.38
C PRO A 272 -2.74 2.60 9.54
N GLY A 273 -3.03 3.86 9.26
CA GLY A 273 -3.07 4.94 10.24
C GLY A 273 -1.72 5.47 10.70
N GLN A 274 -0.58 4.90 10.23
CA GLN A 274 0.74 5.29 10.71
C GLN A 274 1.71 5.69 9.59
N PHE A 275 2.07 4.74 8.70
CA PHE A 275 3.06 5.00 7.65
C PHE A 275 2.98 4.02 6.48
N GLY A 276 3.62 4.39 5.39
CA GLY A 276 3.95 3.54 4.26
C GLY A 276 5.45 3.33 4.13
N ILE A 277 5.83 2.14 3.66
CA ILE A 277 7.21 1.77 3.33
C ILE A 277 7.31 1.61 1.82
N GLY A 278 8.35 2.18 1.22
CA GLY A 278 8.77 1.98 -0.15
C GLY A 278 10.19 1.44 -0.18
N LEU A 279 10.40 0.33 -0.86
CA LEU A 279 11.69 -0.34 -0.99
C LEU A 279 12.03 -0.53 -2.46
N TYR A 280 13.31 -0.45 -2.77
CA TYR A 280 13.83 -0.81 -4.08
C TYR A 280 15.14 -1.58 -3.93
N SER A 281 15.18 -2.78 -4.48
CA SER A 281 16.41 -3.56 -4.71
C SER A 281 16.12 -4.63 -5.77
N PRO A 282 16.83 -4.65 -6.91
CA PRO A 282 16.47 -5.46 -8.07
C PRO A 282 16.81 -6.94 -7.96
N LEU A 283 17.53 -7.36 -6.94
CA LEU A 283 17.83 -8.79 -6.69
C LEU A 283 16.60 -9.49 -6.13
N LEU A 284 16.05 -10.41 -6.93
CA LEU A 284 14.83 -11.16 -6.63
C LEU A 284 15.14 -12.58 -6.16
N ASP A 285 14.30 -13.09 -5.28
CA ASP A 285 14.25 -14.50 -4.89
C ASP A 285 13.56 -15.37 -5.98
N ALA A 286 13.48 -16.68 -5.74
CA ALA A 286 12.83 -17.62 -6.65
C ALA A 286 11.33 -17.37 -6.88
N LYS A 287 10.66 -16.58 -6.00
CA LYS A 287 9.26 -16.21 -6.08
C LYS A 287 9.04 -14.82 -6.71
N GLY A 288 10.12 -14.14 -7.10
CA GLY A 288 10.08 -12.82 -7.76
C GLY A 288 9.99 -11.63 -6.81
N ASN A 289 10.27 -11.81 -5.52
CA ASN A 289 10.27 -10.73 -4.54
C ASN A 289 11.69 -10.23 -4.27
N SER A 290 11.86 -8.94 -4.01
CA SER A 290 13.15 -8.36 -3.62
C SER A 290 13.69 -9.00 -2.35
N VAL A 291 14.85 -9.65 -2.43
CA VAL A 291 15.49 -10.35 -1.29
C VAL A 291 15.73 -9.39 -0.13
N ARG A 292 16.41 -8.27 -0.40
CA ARG A 292 16.70 -7.25 0.62
C ARG A 292 15.42 -6.63 1.16
N GLY A 293 14.44 -6.37 0.27
CA GLY A 293 13.15 -5.77 0.65
C GLY A 293 12.36 -6.67 1.61
N VAL A 294 12.28 -7.97 1.35
CA VAL A 294 11.61 -8.94 2.24
C VAL A 294 12.28 -8.97 3.61
N ARG A 295 13.63 -9.02 3.66
CA ARG A 295 14.38 -9.05 4.93
C ARG A 295 14.19 -7.78 5.76
N VAL A 296 14.17 -6.62 5.12
CA VAL A 296 13.89 -5.34 5.80
C VAL A 296 12.50 -5.34 6.41
N CYS A 297 11.48 -5.76 5.66
CA CYS A 297 10.11 -5.82 6.18
C CYS A 297 9.96 -6.83 7.32
N ASP A 298 10.60 -8.00 7.23
CA ASP A 298 10.57 -9.04 8.27
C ASP A 298 11.17 -8.50 9.58
N GLU A 299 12.35 -7.85 9.50
CA GLU A 299 13.00 -7.28 10.68
C GLU A 299 12.24 -6.09 11.26
N LEU A 300 11.73 -5.18 10.42
CA LEU A 300 10.89 -4.07 10.91
C LEU A 300 9.63 -4.60 11.61
N SER A 301 8.94 -5.58 11.00
CA SER A 301 7.73 -6.13 11.58
C SER A 301 7.99 -6.82 12.91
N SER A 302 9.03 -7.66 13.01
CA SER A 302 9.35 -8.38 14.24
C SER A 302 9.88 -7.45 15.34
N ARG A 303 10.74 -6.48 14.99
CA ARG A 303 11.39 -5.57 15.95
C ARG A 303 10.39 -4.58 16.58
N PHE A 304 9.39 -4.14 15.80
CA PHE A 304 8.45 -3.10 16.24
C PHE A 304 7.01 -3.62 16.39
N ALA A 305 6.81 -4.94 16.35
CA ALA A 305 5.49 -5.56 16.48
C ALA A 305 4.45 -4.98 15.49
N LEU A 306 4.85 -4.80 14.21
CA LEU A 306 4.00 -4.17 13.19
C LEU A 306 2.99 -5.13 12.56
N HIS A 307 3.09 -6.42 12.86
CA HIS A 307 2.18 -7.44 12.34
C HIS A 307 0.73 -7.12 12.72
N MET A 308 -0.21 -7.20 11.78
CA MET A 308 -1.63 -6.84 11.99
C MET A 308 -2.29 -7.60 13.16
N PHE A 309 -1.76 -8.75 13.55
CA PHE A 309 -2.18 -9.53 14.70
C PHE A 309 -1.23 -9.40 15.90
N ALA A 310 -0.28 -8.47 15.86
CA ALA A 310 0.61 -8.27 17.00
C ALA A 310 -0.20 -7.83 18.21
N HIS A 311 0.10 -8.48 19.35
CA HIS A 311 -0.51 -8.10 20.60
C HIS A 311 0.22 -6.87 21.15
N HIS A 312 -0.41 -5.71 21.06
CA HIS A 312 0.03 -4.54 21.83
C HIS A 312 -0.52 -4.68 23.23
N PRO A 313 0.34 -4.75 24.28
CA PRO A 313 -0.14 -4.79 25.65
C PRO A 313 -0.95 -3.52 25.90
N GLN A 314 -2.25 -3.69 26.07
CA GLN A 314 -3.15 -2.58 26.42
C GLN A 314 -2.77 -2.07 27.80
N PRO A 315 -2.81 -0.75 28.08
CA PRO A 315 -2.67 -0.25 29.41
C PRO A 315 -3.68 -0.95 30.32
N ARG A 316 -3.23 -1.45 31.46
CA ARG A 316 -4.05 -2.24 32.40
C ARG A 316 -5.27 -1.47 32.94
N THR A 317 -5.26 -0.14 32.82
CA THR A 317 -6.39 0.73 33.16
C THR A 317 -6.51 1.84 32.11
N VAL A 318 -7.70 2.00 31.55
CA VAL A 318 -8.05 3.12 30.65
C VAL A 318 -8.37 4.38 31.47
N ILE A 319 -8.69 4.21 32.74
CA ILE A 319 -9.05 5.31 33.66
C ILE A 319 -7.79 5.75 34.39
N ARG A 320 -7.23 6.88 34.00
CA ARG A 320 -6.05 7.47 34.64
C ARG A 320 -6.39 8.08 35.98
N ARG A 321 -7.52 8.81 36.06
CA ARG A 321 -8.02 9.44 37.25
C ARG A 321 -9.53 9.62 37.18
N VAL A 322 -10.16 9.65 38.36
CA VAL A 322 -11.57 9.94 38.52
C VAL A 322 -11.70 11.18 39.42
N TYR A 323 -12.48 12.13 38.99
CA TYR A 323 -12.77 13.37 39.72
C TYR A 323 -14.28 13.57 39.88
N THR A 324 -14.66 14.47 40.73
CA THR A 324 -16.02 15.01 40.76
C THR A 324 -16.05 16.42 40.15
N GLY A 325 -17.20 16.84 39.67
CA GLY A 325 -17.39 18.19 39.13
C GLY A 325 -17.21 19.30 40.18
N SER A 326 -17.16 18.97 41.48
CA SER A 326 -16.76 19.87 42.55
C SER A 326 -15.25 20.11 42.61
N ASN A 327 -14.45 19.10 42.21
CA ASN A 327 -12.98 19.14 42.34
C ASN A 327 -12.30 19.59 41.04
N VAL A 328 -12.96 19.38 39.88
CA VAL A 328 -12.42 19.74 38.57
C VAL A 328 -13.44 20.58 37.81
N VAL A 329 -13.13 21.84 37.65
CA VAL A 329 -13.95 22.79 36.87
C VAL A 329 -13.26 23.16 35.57
N SER A 330 -14.00 23.16 34.47
CA SER A 330 -13.46 23.59 33.17
C SER A 330 -13.04 25.06 33.20
N LYS A 331 -12.04 25.44 32.37
CA LYS A 331 -11.53 26.82 32.25
C LYS A 331 -12.55 27.84 31.71
N ARG A 332 -13.80 27.43 31.42
CA ARG A 332 -14.86 28.29 30.88
C ARG A 332 -15.24 29.33 31.96
N ARG A 333 -15.34 30.61 31.57
CA ARG A 333 -15.92 31.66 32.41
C ARG A 333 -17.41 31.38 32.63
N ARG A 334 -17.83 31.30 33.91
CA ARG A 334 -19.21 31.03 34.35
C ARG A 334 -19.73 32.21 35.16
N ARG A 335 -21.05 32.44 35.06
CA ARG A 335 -21.76 33.39 35.91
C ARG A 335 -21.79 32.87 37.35
N ALA A 336 -21.99 33.78 38.33
CA ALA A 336 -22.02 33.40 39.75
C ALA A 336 -23.05 32.30 40.04
N ALA A 337 -24.29 32.44 39.52
CA ALA A 337 -25.33 31.42 39.70
C ALA A 337 -24.97 30.04 39.12
N GLU A 338 -24.21 30.00 38.03
CA GLU A 338 -23.72 28.71 37.44
C GLU A 338 -22.63 28.06 38.31
N ARG A 339 -21.82 28.88 38.99
CA ARG A 339 -20.84 28.39 39.96
C ARG A 339 -21.52 27.83 41.21
N ASP A 340 -22.49 28.54 41.74
CA ASP A 340 -23.27 28.10 42.90
C ASP A 340 -23.91 26.73 42.69
N VAL A 341 -24.45 26.49 41.46
CA VAL A 341 -25.01 25.18 41.08
C VAL A 341 -23.93 24.09 41.05
N LEU A 342 -22.73 24.40 40.53
CA LEU A 342 -21.63 23.44 40.50
C LEU A 342 -21.07 23.15 41.91
N ASP A 343 -21.01 24.14 42.74
CA ASP A 343 -20.56 23.99 44.14
C ASP A 343 -21.53 23.11 44.95
N GLN A 344 -22.83 23.25 44.68
CA GLN A 344 -23.87 22.46 45.35
C GLN A 344 -24.04 21.05 44.75
N LEU A 345 -24.01 20.91 43.42
CA LEU A 345 -24.37 19.68 42.74
C LEU A 345 -23.20 19.00 41.99
N GLY A 346 -22.01 19.62 41.95
CA GLY A 346 -20.86 19.11 41.20
C GLY A 346 -20.37 17.76 41.70
N HIS A 347 -20.64 17.40 42.98
CA HIS A 347 -20.35 16.06 43.50
C HIS A 347 -21.14 14.94 42.82
N ARG A 348 -22.23 15.27 42.12
CA ARG A 348 -23.05 14.32 41.34
C ARG A 348 -22.52 14.09 39.90
N ILE A 349 -21.51 14.85 39.46
CA ILE A 349 -20.86 14.73 38.18
C ILE A 349 -19.57 13.98 38.33
N THR A 350 -19.44 12.82 37.71
CA THR A 350 -18.18 12.07 37.67
C THR A 350 -17.43 12.44 36.39
N VAL A 351 -16.16 12.77 36.53
CA VAL A 351 -15.26 13.10 35.39
C VAL A 351 -14.15 12.04 35.36
N PHE A 352 -14.08 11.30 34.25
CA PHE A 352 -13.03 10.34 34.01
C PHE A 352 -11.94 10.97 33.13
N GLU A 353 -10.69 10.96 33.62
CA GLU A 353 -9.52 11.25 32.82
C GLU A 353 -9.04 9.91 32.24
N LEU A 354 -9.14 9.74 30.90
CA LEU A 354 -8.79 8.52 30.23
C LEU A 354 -7.37 8.59 29.66
N ASP A 355 -6.70 7.44 29.54
CA ASP A 355 -5.36 7.30 28.98
C ASP A 355 -5.34 6.12 28.01
N GLY A 356 -4.71 6.30 26.82
CA GLY A 356 -4.65 5.30 25.75
C GLY A 356 -5.86 5.28 24.82
N ASP A 357 -5.86 4.30 23.92
CA ASP A 357 -6.92 4.13 22.93
C ASP A 357 -8.17 3.47 23.52
N LEU A 358 -9.34 3.98 23.14
CA LEU A 358 -10.62 3.44 23.57
C LEU A 358 -11.13 2.42 22.55
N PHE A 359 -10.92 1.14 22.84
CA PHE A 359 -11.48 0.03 22.10
C PHE A 359 -12.74 -0.51 22.81
N PHE A 360 -13.49 -1.39 22.12
CA PHE A 360 -14.71 -1.99 22.70
C PHE A 360 -14.48 -2.57 24.10
N ALA A 361 -13.44 -3.40 24.26
CA ALA A 361 -13.11 -4.02 25.55
C ALA A 361 -12.64 -3.03 26.64
N SER A 362 -12.07 -1.87 26.24
CA SER A 362 -11.65 -0.84 27.20
C SER A 362 -12.77 0.11 27.59
N MET A 363 -13.80 0.25 26.75
CA MET A 363 -15.00 1.03 27.06
C MET A 363 -15.84 0.39 28.18
N GLU A 364 -15.89 -0.94 28.27
CA GLU A 364 -16.57 -1.65 29.38
C GLU A 364 -16.04 -1.27 30.78
N GLN A 365 -14.80 -0.82 30.88
CA GLN A 365 -14.21 -0.37 32.15
C GLN A 365 -14.67 1.04 32.54
N VAL A 366 -15.24 1.80 31.62
CA VAL A 366 -15.69 3.19 31.83
C VAL A 366 -17.20 3.24 32.06
N LEU A 367 -17.94 2.25 31.58
CA LEU A 367 -19.40 2.11 31.77
C LEU A 367 -19.73 1.39 33.07
#